data_983fedb57e6aad115523c9cb644b34d9
#
_entry.id   983fedb57e6aad115523c9cb644b34d9
#
_cell.length_a   1.000
_cell.length_b   1.000
_cell.length_c   1.000
_cell.angle_alpha   90.00
_cell.angle_beta   90.00
_cell.angle_gamma   90.00
#
_symmetry.space_group_name_H-M   'P 1'
#
loop_
_entity.id
_entity.type
_entity.pdbx_description
1 polymer ?
#
loop_
_entity_poly.entity_id
_entity_poly.type
_entity_poly.pdbx_seq_one_letter_code
_entity_poly.pdbx_strand_id
1 'polypeptide(L)'
;MNELIKEDEKLYEQIDKAQVHLINARLNNDEEDKKSAISEIETAMCNAMQLLKCLIDRKDKEQKTDNVNHPQHYTWIKDLCGIEVIDITRHMNFCLGCAIKYIIRAGHKKDASLTDTEKQIEDLKKAIWYLKDEIKRITEFDNKTKV
;
A
#
# COMPACT_ATOMS: atom_id res chain seq x y z
N MET A 1 18.34 -8.90 3.28
CA MET A 1 18.60 -8.69 1.83
C MET A 1 19.31 -9.88 1.18
N ASN A 2 20.39 -10.46 1.77
CA ASN A 2 21.12 -11.59 1.17
C ASN A 2 20.37 -12.94 1.11
N GLU A 3 19.44 -13.23 2.00
CA GLU A 3 18.69 -14.50 1.97
C GLU A 3 17.62 -14.53 0.85
N LEU A 4 16.91 -13.46 0.62
CA LEU A 4 15.91 -13.36 -0.46
C LEU A 4 16.54 -13.51 -1.84
N ILE A 5 17.70 -12.89 -2.06
CA ILE A 5 18.44 -13.02 -3.34
C ILE A 5 18.83 -14.48 -3.58
N LYS A 6 19.25 -15.20 -2.54
CA LYS A 6 19.59 -16.64 -2.64
C LYS A 6 18.37 -17.53 -2.90
N GLU A 7 17.21 -17.19 -2.35
CA GLU A 7 15.97 -17.91 -2.61
C GLU A 7 15.48 -17.70 -4.05
N ASP A 8 15.61 -16.48 -4.58
CA ASP A 8 15.32 -16.16 -5.97
C ASP A 8 16.25 -16.92 -6.94
N GLU A 9 17.55 -16.89 -6.70
CA GLU A 9 18.53 -17.63 -7.52
C GLU A 9 18.23 -19.14 -7.55
N LYS A 10 17.92 -19.72 -6.39
CA LYS A 10 17.55 -21.13 -6.28
C LYS A 10 16.26 -21.46 -7.03
N LEU A 11 15.29 -20.57 -7.02
CA LEU A 11 14.04 -20.75 -7.75
C LEU A 11 14.26 -20.70 -9.27
N TYR A 12 15.07 -19.76 -9.75
CA TYR A 12 15.46 -19.70 -11.17
C TYR A 12 16.15 -20.99 -11.62
N GLU A 13 17.09 -21.51 -10.82
CA GLU A 13 17.75 -22.78 -11.14
C GLU A 13 16.77 -23.96 -11.21
N GLN A 14 15.77 -24.01 -10.34
CA GLN A 14 14.74 -25.05 -10.36
C GLN A 14 13.88 -24.99 -11.61
N ILE A 15 13.44 -23.79 -12.00
CA ILE A 15 12.64 -23.57 -13.20
C ILE A 15 13.44 -23.96 -14.46
N ASP A 16 14.69 -23.54 -14.54
CA ASP A 16 15.58 -23.81 -15.70
C ASP A 16 15.82 -25.31 -15.87
N LYS A 17 16.14 -26.02 -14.79
CA LYS A 17 16.31 -27.47 -14.79
C LYS A 17 15.05 -28.21 -15.24
N ALA A 18 13.89 -27.83 -14.72
CA ALA A 18 12.62 -28.44 -15.09
C ALA A 18 12.24 -28.18 -16.56
N GLN A 19 12.54 -27.02 -17.09
CA GLN A 19 12.34 -26.71 -18.52
C GLN A 19 13.25 -27.54 -19.42
N VAL A 20 14.53 -27.66 -19.10
CA VAL A 20 15.49 -28.49 -19.85
C VAL A 20 15.06 -29.97 -19.80
N HIS A 21 14.63 -30.48 -18.65
CA HIS A 21 14.11 -31.83 -18.49
C HIS A 21 12.89 -32.07 -19.40
N LEU A 22 11.92 -31.17 -19.42
CA LEU A 22 10.72 -31.28 -20.26
C LEU A 22 11.08 -31.25 -21.75
N ILE A 23 12.02 -30.42 -22.18
CA ILE A 23 12.50 -30.37 -23.56
C ILE A 23 13.10 -31.71 -23.96
N ASN A 24 13.97 -32.30 -23.14
CA ASN A 24 14.61 -33.58 -23.41
C ASN A 24 13.60 -34.74 -23.47
N ALA A 25 12.64 -34.78 -22.53
CA ALA A 25 11.56 -35.75 -22.49
C ALA A 25 10.67 -35.70 -23.75
N ARG A 26 10.42 -34.48 -24.25
CA ARG A 26 9.69 -34.29 -25.53
C ARG A 26 10.47 -34.78 -26.74
N LEU A 27 11.76 -34.50 -26.79
CA LEU A 27 12.64 -34.95 -27.92
C LEU A 27 12.78 -36.46 -27.94
N ASN A 28 12.86 -37.11 -26.80
CA ASN A 28 12.99 -38.56 -26.68
C ASN A 28 11.65 -39.30 -26.75
N ASN A 29 10.54 -38.58 -26.79
CA ASN A 29 9.15 -39.09 -26.79
C ASN A 29 8.86 -40.06 -25.61
N ASP A 30 9.47 -39.80 -24.47
CA ASP A 30 9.30 -40.61 -23.25
C ASP A 30 8.14 -40.03 -22.41
N GLU A 31 7.07 -40.79 -22.24
CA GLU A 31 5.86 -40.37 -21.52
C GLU A 31 6.06 -40.36 -19.99
N GLU A 32 6.90 -41.24 -19.46
CA GLU A 32 7.21 -41.23 -18.01
C GLU A 32 8.07 -40.04 -17.66
N ASP A 33 9.07 -39.74 -18.47
CA ASP A 33 9.98 -38.60 -18.30
C ASP A 33 9.23 -37.26 -18.45
N LYS A 34 8.22 -37.17 -19.35
CA LYS A 34 7.33 -36.02 -19.48
C LYS A 34 6.53 -35.77 -18.19
N LYS A 35 5.98 -36.82 -17.56
CA LYS A 35 5.23 -36.71 -16.31
C LYS A 35 6.13 -36.23 -15.16
N SER A 36 7.36 -36.77 -15.09
CA SER A 36 8.35 -36.33 -14.10
C SER A 36 8.69 -34.86 -14.25
N ALA A 37 8.99 -34.40 -15.46
CA ALA A 37 9.28 -33.00 -15.75
C ALA A 37 8.12 -32.05 -15.46
N ILE A 38 6.88 -32.47 -15.70
CA ILE A 38 5.68 -31.70 -15.32
C ILE A 38 5.58 -31.56 -13.80
N SER A 39 5.81 -32.62 -13.05
CA SER A 39 5.80 -32.58 -11.58
C SER A 39 6.87 -31.64 -10.99
N GLU A 40 8.04 -31.58 -11.62
CA GLU A 40 9.10 -30.63 -11.24
C GLU A 40 8.66 -29.18 -11.48
N ILE A 41 8.00 -28.90 -12.61
CA ILE A 41 7.45 -27.58 -12.92
C ILE A 41 6.37 -27.19 -11.91
N GLU A 42 5.44 -28.09 -11.58
CA GLU A 42 4.40 -27.84 -10.58
C GLU A 42 5.01 -27.50 -9.20
N THR A 43 6.06 -28.23 -8.81
CA THR A 43 6.79 -27.98 -7.56
C THR A 43 7.46 -26.60 -7.60
N ALA A 44 8.12 -26.23 -8.68
CA ALA A 44 8.74 -24.92 -8.82
C ALA A 44 7.72 -23.78 -8.79
N MET A 45 6.53 -23.98 -9.39
CA MET A 45 5.42 -23.03 -9.33
C MET A 45 4.89 -22.85 -7.92
N CYS A 46 4.70 -23.94 -7.17
CA CYS A 46 4.27 -23.88 -5.76
C CYS A 46 5.28 -23.08 -4.91
N ASN A 47 6.56 -23.33 -5.10
CA ASN A 47 7.63 -22.60 -4.38
C ASN A 47 7.61 -21.11 -4.72
N ALA A 48 7.41 -20.74 -5.99
CA ALA A 48 7.26 -19.36 -6.45
C ALA A 48 6.06 -18.66 -5.80
N MET A 49 4.93 -19.34 -5.74
CA MET A 49 3.71 -18.80 -5.10
C MET A 49 3.90 -18.58 -3.60
N GLN A 50 4.58 -19.49 -2.90
CA GLN A 50 4.88 -19.33 -1.48
C GLN A 50 5.82 -18.14 -1.22
N LEU A 51 6.85 -17.97 -2.04
CA LEU A 51 7.78 -16.84 -1.94
C LEU A 51 7.03 -15.51 -2.19
N LEU A 52 6.20 -15.44 -3.21
CA LEU A 52 5.36 -14.27 -3.50
C LEU A 52 4.45 -13.91 -2.34
N LYS A 53 3.79 -14.91 -1.74
CA LYS A 53 2.94 -14.71 -0.56
C LYS A 53 3.75 -14.16 0.62
N CYS A 54 4.95 -14.71 0.87
CA CYS A 54 5.84 -14.23 1.93
C CYS A 54 6.27 -12.78 1.71
N LEU A 55 6.55 -12.38 0.46
CA LEU A 55 6.91 -11.01 0.10
C LEU A 55 5.74 -10.03 0.31
N ILE A 56 4.52 -10.44 -0.06
CA ILE A 56 3.30 -9.66 0.17
C ILE A 56 3.07 -9.47 1.67
N ASP A 57 3.15 -10.56 2.45
CA ASP A 57 2.96 -10.52 3.91
C ASP A 57 4.02 -9.67 4.62
N ARG A 58 5.27 -9.64 4.11
CA ARG A 58 6.33 -8.75 4.62
C ARG A 58 6.03 -7.29 4.32
N LYS A 59 5.63 -6.98 3.07
CA LYS A 59 5.27 -5.61 2.67
C LYS A 59 4.11 -5.08 3.50
N ASP A 60 3.10 -5.91 3.77
CA ASP A 60 1.97 -5.56 4.62
C ASP A 60 2.36 -5.33 6.09
N LYS A 61 3.35 -6.08 6.60
CA LYS A 61 3.90 -5.89 7.96
C LYS A 61 4.73 -4.63 8.07
N GLU A 62 5.57 -4.33 7.09
CA GLU A 62 6.36 -3.09 7.06
C GLU A 62 5.48 -1.85 6.98
N GLN A 63 4.36 -1.90 6.24
CA GLN A 63 3.39 -0.82 6.19
C GLN A 63 2.59 -0.65 7.50
N LYS A 64 2.44 -1.71 8.32
CA LYS A 64 1.70 -1.65 9.60
C LYS A 64 2.48 -1.01 10.75
N THR A 65 3.78 -0.78 10.64
CA THR A 65 4.64 -0.47 11.79
C THR A 65 4.87 1.01 12.06
N ASP A 66 4.60 1.93 11.13
CA ASP A 66 4.82 3.36 11.35
C ASP A 66 3.55 4.20 11.25
N ASN A 67 2.66 4.01 12.21
CA ASN A 67 1.43 4.81 12.32
C ASN A 67 1.67 6.23 12.87
N VAL A 68 2.88 6.55 13.33
CA VAL A 68 3.23 7.84 13.90
C VAL A 68 3.83 8.77 12.84
N ASN A 69 4.90 8.31 12.16
CA ASN A 69 5.59 9.15 11.18
C ASN A 69 4.94 9.09 9.79
N HIS A 70 4.47 7.90 9.36
CA HIS A 70 3.89 7.67 8.03
C HIS A 70 2.57 6.92 8.11
N PRO A 71 1.47 7.53 8.61
CA PRO A 71 0.19 6.86 8.73
C PRO A 71 -0.35 6.42 7.37
N GLN A 72 -0.75 5.15 7.26
CA GLN A 72 -1.14 4.49 5.99
C GLN A 72 -2.19 5.26 5.18
N HIS A 73 -3.13 5.91 5.85
CA HIS A 73 -4.19 6.69 5.20
C HIS A 73 -3.71 7.98 4.54
N TYR A 74 -2.39 8.28 4.60
CA TYR A 74 -1.74 9.40 3.91
C TYR A 74 -0.69 8.94 2.90
N THR A 75 -0.25 7.67 2.91
CA THR A 75 0.82 7.21 2.01
C THR A 75 0.45 7.31 0.55
N TRP A 76 -0.83 7.14 0.21
CA TRP A 76 -1.33 7.23 -1.15
C TRP A 76 -1.01 8.57 -1.85
N ILE A 77 -1.06 9.71 -1.10
CA ILE A 77 -0.73 11.02 -1.68
C ILE A 77 0.78 11.15 -1.91
N LYS A 78 1.60 10.59 -1.01
CA LYS A 78 3.05 10.52 -1.19
C LYS A 78 3.42 9.67 -2.41
N ASP A 79 2.75 8.53 -2.58
CA ASP A 79 2.96 7.64 -3.73
C ASP A 79 2.54 8.31 -5.06
N LEU A 80 1.51 9.15 -5.03
CA LEU A 80 0.98 9.87 -6.19
C LEU A 80 1.85 11.06 -6.62
N CYS A 81 2.32 11.87 -5.67
CA CYS A 81 2.98 13.14 -5.98
C CYS A 81 4.31 13.38 -5.23
N GLY A 82 4.80 12.43 -4.44
CA GLY A 82 6.06 12.53 -3.71
C GLY A 82 6.03 13.46 -2.48
N ILE A 83 4.86 14.00 -2.10
CA ILE A 83 4.70 14.99 -1.03
C ILE A 83 3.90 14.36 0.11
N GLU A 84 4.38 14.52 1.36
CA GLU A 84 3.62 14.11 2.53
C GLU A 84 2.61 15.18 2.97
N VAL A 85 1.50 14.74 3.57
CA VAL A 85 0.46 15.65 4.06
C VAL A 85 1.02 16.67 5.05
N ILE A 86 1.97 16.25 5.88
CA ILE A 86 2.63 17.15 6.85
C ILE A 86 3.42 18.26 6.17
N ASP A 87 4.01 18.02 5.00
CA ASP A 87 4.77 19.04 4.26
C ASP A 87 3.87 20.17 3.76
N ILE A 88 2.61 19.84 3.45
CA ILE A 88 1.60 20.81 3.06
C ILE A 88 1.05 21.52 4.31
N THR A 89 0.62 20.77 5.31
CA THR A 89 -0.15 21.31 6.43
C THR A 89 0.67 22.10 7.44
N ARG A 90 1.99 21.86 7.54
CA ARG A 90 2.87 22.62 8.43
C ARG A 90 2.97 24.11 8.11
N HIS A 91 2.64 24.50 6.88
CA HIS A 91 2.66 25.90 6.41
C HIS A 91 1.29 26.59 6.50
N MET A 92 0.28 25.89 7.05
CA MET A 92 -1.09 26.39 7.18
C MET A 92 -1.41 26.70 8.65
N ASN A 93 -2.42 27.54 8.86
CA ASN A 93 -2.99 27.65 10.20
C ASN A 93 -3.69 26.35 10.61
N PHE A 94 -4.00 26.23 11.89
CA PHE A 94 -4.54 24.99 12.47
C PHE A 94 -5.80 24.50 11.76
N CYS A 95 -6.78 25.39 11.52
CA CYS A 95 -8.05 25.00 10.93
C CYS A 95 -7.92 24.57 9.48
N LEU A 96 -7.17 25.31 8.67
CA LEU A 96 -6.90 24.94 7.28
C LEU A 96 -6.10 23.65 7.18
N GLY A 97 -5.06 23.49 7.99
CA GLY A 97 -4.27 22.26 8.03
C GLY A 97 -5.09 21.04 8.44
N CYS A 98 -6.00 21.19 9.43
CA CYS A 98 -6.91 20.13 9.81
C CYS A 98 -7.93 19.81 8.69
N ALA A 99 -8.48 20.80 8.02
CA ALA A 99 -9.41 20.59 6.92
C ALA A 99 -8.75 19.80 5.78
N ILE A 100 -7.56 20.21 5.33
CA ILE A 100 -6.79 19.50 4.29
C ILE A 100 -6.49 18.05 4.72
N LYS A 101 -6.04 17.84 5.96
CA LYS A 101 -5.79 16.52 6.50
C LYS A 101 -7.03 15.60 6.43
N TYR A 102 -8.20 16.11 6.77
CA TYR A 102 -9.44 15.34 6.73
C TYR A 102 -9.91 15.07 5.29
N ILE A 103 -9.74 16.01 4.37
CA ILE A 103 -10.05 15.84 2.94
C ILE A 103 -9.18 14.74 2.34
N ILE A 104 -7.87 14.81 2.56
CA ILE A 104 -6.91 13.84 1.98
C ILE A 104 -7.15 12.42 2.49
N ARG A 105 -7.49 12.24 3.76
CA ARG A 105 -7.71 10.91 4.32
C ARG A 105 -9.11 10.34 4.06
N ALA A 106 -10.08 11.16 3.60
CA ALA A 106 -11.43 10.70 3.31
C ALA A 106 -11.43 9.60 2.26
N GLY A 107 -11.99 8.44 2.59
CA GLY A 107 -11.97 7.24 1.75
C GLY A 107 -10.71 6.37 1.89
N HIS A 108 -9.67 6.84 2.58
CA HIS A 108 -8.42 6.09 2.79
C HIS A 108 -8.21 5.62 4.24
N LYS A 109 -8.91 6.20 5.20
CA LYS A 109 -8.88 5.77 6.60
C LYS A 109 -10.04 4.84 6.89
N LYS A 110 -9.73 3.63 7.35
CA LYS A 110 -10.72 2.66 7.83
C LYS A 110 -10.99 2.82 9.32
N ASP A 111 -12.20 2.45 9.72
CA ASP A 111 -12.64 2.38 11.11
C ASP A 111 -13.44 1.09 11.33
N ALA A 112 -13.10 0.33 12.37
CA ALA A 112 -13.73 -0.97 12.62
C ALA A 112 -15.22 -0.88 12.98
N SER A 113 -15.68 0.30 13.43
CA SER A 113 -17.08 0.54 13.85
C SER A 113 -17.96 1.16 12.78
N LEU A 114 -17.41 1.53 11.61
CA LEU A 114 -18.10 2.23 10.55
C LEU A 114 -17.87 1.53 9.19
N THR A 115 -18.84 1.64 8.30
CA THR A 115 -18.60 1.32 6.89
C THR A 115 -17.62 2.31 6.26
N ASP A 116 -16.95 1.91 5.17
CA ASP A 116 -16.01 2.78 4.46
C ASP A 116 -16.68 4.10 4.01
N THR A 117 -17.93 4.05 3.57
CA THR A 117 -18.74 5.23 3.17
C THR A 117 -19.06 6.13 4.37
N GLU A 118 -19.48 5.57 5.49
CA GLU A 118 -19.77 6.34 6.70
C GLU A 118 -18.52 7.03 7.22
N LYS A 119 -17.38 6.34 7.21
CA LYS A 119 -16.10 6.91 7.61
C LYS A 119 -15.64 8.04 6.69
N GLN A 120 -15.85 7.89 5.39
CA GLN A 120 -15.57 8.94 4.41
C GLN A 120 -16.42 10.18 4.66
N ILE A 121 -17.74 9.99 4.88
CA ILE A 121 -18.67 11.08 5.18
C ILE A 121 -18.30 11.77 6.50
N GLU A 122 -17.93 11.00 7.53
CA GLU A 122 -17.47 11.55 8.81
C GLU A 122 -16.25 12.47 8.64
N ASP A 123 -15.24 12.04 7.88
CA ASP A 123 -14.05 12.82 7.63
C ASP A 123 -14.36 14.10 6.84
N LEU A 124 -15.22 14.03 5.82
CA LEU A 124 -15.68 15.21 5.09
C LEU A 124 -16.46 16.20 5.99
N LYS A 125 -17.30 15.70 6.90
CA LYS A 125 -17.99 16.55 7.89
C LYS A 125 -17.01 17.25 8.83
N LYS A 126 -15.93 16.57 9.26
CA LYS A 126 -14.86 17.18 10.04
C LYS A 126 -14.13 18.27 9.27
N ALA A 127 -13.83 18.06 8.00
CA ALA A 127 -13.23 19.09 7.15
C ALA A 127 -14.13 20.33 7.05
N ILE A 128 -15.42 20.14 6.81
CA ILE A 128 -16.42 21.24 6.76
C ILE A 128 -16.48 21.98 8.09
N TRP A 129 -16.41 21.29 9.22
CA TRP A 129 -16.41 21.91 10.55
C TRP A 129 -15.22 22.85 10.72
N TYR A 130 -14.00 22.41 10.41
CA TYR A 130 -12.82 23.25 10.50
C TYR A 130 -12.84 24.44 9.52
N LEU A 131 -13.35 24.27 8.32
CA LEU A 131 -13.51 25.38 7.37
C LEU A 131 -14.51 26.42 7.87
N LYS A 132 -15.62 26.01 8.48
CA LYS A 132 -16.61 26.94 9.10
C LYS A 132 -16.00 27.69 10.26
N ASP A 133 -15.22 27.03 11.11
CA ASP A 133 -14.54 27.67 12.25
C ASP A 133 -13.52 28.70 11.77
N GLU A 134 -12.78 28.41 10.71
CA GLU A 134 -11.85 29.37 10.11
C GLU A 134 -12.56 30.60 9.53
N ILE A 135 -13.65 30.40 8.81
CA ILE A 135 -14.49 31.49 8.29
C ILE A 135 -14.97 32.39 9.44
N LYS A 136 -15.47 31.80 10.52
CA LYS A 136 -15.90 32.51 11.71
C LYS A 136 -14.78 33.35 12.30
N ARG A 137 -13.59 32.76 12.50
CA ARG A 137 -12.41 33.43 13.01
C ARG A 137 -12.02 34.65 12.18
N ILE A 138 -12.00 34.51 10.85
CA ILE A 138 -11.66 35.62 9.92
C ILE A 138 -12.72 36.73 10.02
N THR A 139 -13.99 36.37 10.03
CA THR A 139 -15.10 37.33 10.09
C THR A 139 -15.10 38.12 11.43
N GLU A 140 -14.85 37.45 12.53
CA GLU A 140 -14.75 38.09 13.84
C GLU A 140 -13.54 39.05 13.95
N PHE A 141 -12.42 38.69 13.32
CA PHE A 141 -11.25 39.55 13.26
C PHE A 141 -11.51 40.79 12.40
N ASP A 142 -12.12 40.64 11.24
CA ASP A 142 -12.44 41.76 10.33
C ASP A 142 -13.41 42.76 10.98
N ASN A 143 -14.39 42.27 11.74
CA ASN A 143 -15.34 43.13 12.46
C ASN A 143 -14.66 43.92 13.62
N LYS A 144 -13.62 43.38 14.26
CA LYS A 144 -12.86 44.08 15.30
C LYS A 144 -11.92 45.16 14.76
N THR A 145 -11.47 45.01 13.52
CA THR A 145 -10.55 45.97 12.89
C THR A 145 -11.25 47.16 12.22
N LYS A 146 -12.58 47.10 12.06
CA LYS A 146 -13.41 48.15 11.48
C LYS A 146 -14.03 49.11 12.50
N VAL A 147 -13.75 48.92 13.80
CA VAL A 147 -14.16 49.80 14.90
C VAL A 147 -12.99 50.67 15.34
#